data_dee5cc65bd299bdcbf0674333b8a07b5
#
_entry.id   dee5cc65bd299bdcbf0674333b8a07b5
#
_cell.length_a   1.000
_cell.length_b   1.000
_cell.length_c   1.000
_cell.angle_alpha   90.00
_cell.angle_beta   90.00
_cell.angle_gamma   90.00
#
_symmetry.space_group_name_H-M   'P 1'
#
loop_
_entity.id
_entity.type
_entity.pdbx_description
1 polymer ?
#
loop_
_entity_poly.entity_id
_entity_poly.type
_entity_poly.pdbx_seq_one_letter_code
_entity_poly.pdbx_strand_id
1 'polypeptide(L)'
;MSGPVSVCIDRPLLALDRPFTYDLPRELGAGIGSAVQVSFHGRATRAWVLGATEDVPERILGVRKLVSAVRYFDERSLTLYRAMSERYVAPLATVIGRAVPPRVASEELERRSPQSRASDRPAPGPSPVAGYREGRRLLDALRAGEGAFVVRPAPADEAGVAVACVGATLAAGRTAIVIVPDADPVPATAAAIVDAFGDDVALFLGGDKRARYRTWLEIVAGRYRVVVGTRPAVFAPLVDLGLLYVHREGHPQHRDERSPSYHVRDIARMRARIEGAVSVLGAFCPSLEATAREHVLVEPAGRPWAPVEVVRPGPEGRSPRLLRALRTATRAFVLEPLRGYGVARVCRSCGEPAACSACLGMLRLERGSIRCVVCEAPGRCASCGATDFGIARRGAERVEEWARGVATVPVSLIGRDDPPRAPLEGEIVVGGVDALKDVGAPGLDLVAILHADASLRRPGVDARERVLVTWFEAAAWARPDGRVIVQTEGPNDPAIQALVSGRPERFRRAEAPRRAEAGFAVGSPVFRVAGGAELERELAALAPRTLLASSVGGATICLVVLDEDRVPGFGAEMRRLAAAGIVTRVEAEPHL
;
A
#
# COMPACT_ATOMS: atom_id res chain seq x y z
N MET A 1 -17.81 12.67 30.66
CA MET A 1 -16.49 13.05 31.21
C MET A 1 -16.57 14.51 31.59
N SER A 2 -15.94 14.93 32.68
CA SER A 2 -15.91 16.34 33.14
C SER A 2 -14.64 16.55 33.97
N GLY A 3 -14.20 17.81 34.09
CA GLY A 3 -12.95 18.18 34.78
C GLY A 3 -11.72 18.16 33.87
N PRO A 4 -10.49 18.03 34.41
CA PRO A 4 -9.26 18.05 33.61
C PRO A 4 -9.20 16.94 32.59
N VAL A 5 -9.00 17.31 31.34
CA VAL A 5 -8.86 16.37 30.21
C VAL A 5 -7.61 16.66 29.39
N SER A 6 -6.97 15.60 28.93
CA SER A 6 -5.89 15.67 27.96
C SER A 6 -6.49 15.82 26.56
N VAL A 7 -5.97 16.75 25.77
CA VAL A 7 -6.38 16.97 24.38
C VAL A 7 -5.18 16.99 23.44
N CYS A 8 -5.41 16.54 22.19
CA CYS A 8 -4.50 16.73 21.07
C CYS A 8 -4.95 17.95 20.26
N ILE A 9 -4.10 18.98 20.19
CA ILE A 9 -4.37 20.16 19.36
C ILE A 9 -4.27 19.77 17.87
N ASP A 10 -5.26 20.15 17.07
CA ASP A 10 -5.30 19.85 15.64
C ASP A 10 -4.29 20.71 14.85
N ARG A 11 -3.02 20.48 15.15
CA ARG A 11 -1.86 21.10 14.50
C ARG A 11 -0.84 20.01 14.15
N PRO A 12 -0.61 19.73 12.85
CA PRO A 12 0.24 18.62 12.39
C PRO A 12 1.73 18.98 12.46
N LEU A 13 2.19 19.45 13.61
CA LEU A 13 3.58 19.87 13.86
C LEU A 13 4.22 18.96 14.90
N LEU A 14 5.37 18.36 14.56
CA LEU A 14 6.09 17.45 15.46
C LEU A 14 6.53 18.15 16.76
N ALA A 15 6.91 19.42 16.67
CA ALA A 15 7.26 20.25 17.83
C ALA A 15 6.10 20.47 18.82
N LEU A 16 4.84 20.29 18.39
CA LEU A 16 3.63 20.41 19.19
C LEU A 16 3.00 19.05 19.53
N ASP A 17 3.66 17.94 19.19
CA ASP A 17 3.14 16.58 19.37
C ASP A 17 3.28 16.14 20.84
N ARG A 18 2.46 16.77 21.67
CA ARG A 18 2.28 16.45 23.09
C ARG A 18 0.83 16.70 23.52
N PRO A 19 0.34 16.05 24.56
CA PRO A 19 -0.96 16.38 25.13
C PRO A 19 -0.95 17.76 25.81
N PHE A 20 -2.11 18.42 25.80
CA PHE A 20 -2.36 19.67 26.51
C PHE A 20 -3.56 19.48 27.43
N THR A 21 -3.52 20.06 28.63
CA THR A 21 -4.59 19.94 29.62
C THR A 21 -5.56 21.11 29.56
N TYR A 22 -6.87 20.80 29.51
CA TYR A 22 -7.98 21.75 29.53
C TYR A 22 -9.07 21.25 30.48
N ASP A 23 -9.81 22.18 31.09
CA ASP A 23 -11.00 21.84 31.90
C ASP A 23 -12.19 21.61 30.95
N LEU A 24 -12.85 20.44 31.09
CA LEU A 24 -14.00 20.06 30.29
C LEU A 24 -15.29 20.26 31.08
N PRO A 25 -16.13 21.27 30.73
CA PRO A 25 -17.42 21.48 31.34
C PRO A 25 -18.35 20.27 31.13
N ARG A 26 -19.06 19.86 32.21
CA ARG A 26 -19.95 18.68 32.21
C ARG A 26 -21.08 18.80 31.20
N GLU A 27 -21.60 20.00 30.99
CA GLU A 27 -22.70 20.32 30.08
C GLU A 27 -22.39 20.07 28.61
N LEU A 28 -21.11 20.02 28.22
CA LEU A 28 -20.72 19.72 26.83
C LEU A 28 -20.90 18.25 26.46
N GLY A 29 -21.04 17.33 27.41
CA GLY A 29 -21.25 15.91 27.14
C GLY A 29 -20.11 15.23 26.35
N ALA A 30 -18.94 15.87 26.25
CA ALA A 30 -17.80 15.38 25.49
C ALA A 30 -17.08 14.22 26.19
N GLY A 31 -16.36 13.41 25.41
CA GLY A 31 -15.56 12.30 25.90
C GLY A 31 -14.46 11.96 24.89
N ILE A 32 -13.78 10.83 25.08
CA ILE A 32 -12.72 10.37 24.15
C ILE A 32 -13.25 10.40 22.72
N GLY A 33 -12.45 10.98 21.81
CA GLY A 33 -12.80 11.12 20.41
C GLY A 33 -13.71 12.28 20.06
N SER A 34 -14.15 13.08 21.03
CA SER A 34 -14.91 14.30 20.76
C SER A 34 -14.01 15.39 20.18
N ALA A 35 -14.49 16.06 19.13
CA ALA A 35 -13.88 17.26 18.59
C ALA A 35 -14.37 18.48 19.36
N VAL A 36 -13.45 19.24 19.96
CA VAL A 36 -13.75 20.41 20.77
C VAL A 36 -12.99 21.65 20.26
N GLN A 37 -13.46 22.83 20.64
CA GLN A 37 -12.76 24.09 20.42
C GLN A 37 -12.13 24.58 21.71
N VAL A 38 -10.84 24.88 21.67
CA VAL A 38 -10.04 25.37 22.76
C VAL A 38 -9.36 26.70 22.40
N SER A 39 -8.89 27.44 23.40
CA SER A 39 -8.00 28.58 23.17
C SER A 39 -6.55 28.11 23.19
N PHE A 40 -5.85 28.23 22.06
CA PHE A 40 -4.45 27.87 21.94
C PHE A 40 -3.67 29.08 21.40
N HIS A 41 -2.70 29.58 22.20
CA HIS A 41 -1.99 30.83 21.90
C HIS A 41 -2.92 31.99 21.53
N GLY A 42 -4.00 32.17 22.28
CA GLY A 42 -5.00 33.25 22.07
C GLY A 42 -5.98 33.00 20.92
N ARG A 43 -5.80 31.94 20.10
CA ARG A 43 -6.64 31.61 18.94
C ARG A 43 -7.58 30.45 19.23
N ALA A 44 -8.80 30.53 18.71
CA ALA A 44 -9.74 29.41 18.71
C ALA A 44 -9.23 28.28 17.81
N THR A 45 -8.90 27.14 18.39
CA THR A 45 -8.31 25.99 17.68
C THR A 45 -9.09 24.73 17.96
N ARG A 46 -9.25 23.86 16.96
CA ARG A 46 -9.84 22.54 17.14
C ARG A 46 -8.87 21.65 17.90
N ALA A 47 -9.41 20.79 18.75
CA ALA A 47 -8.67 19.78 19.48
C ALA A 47 -9.50 18.50 19.61
N TRP A 48 -8.84 17.40 19.91
CA TRP A 48 -9.44 16.09 20.12
C TRP A 48 -9.27 15.68 21.57
N VAL A 49 -10.36 15.29 22.24
CA VAL A 49 -10.32 14.80 23.63
C VAL A 49 -9.69 13.40 23.64
N LEU A 50 -8.63 13.23 24.42
CA LEU A 50 -7.87 11.99 24.55
C LEU A 50 -8.21 11.18 25.81
N GLY A 51 -8.79 11.81 26.84
CA GLY A 51 -9.15 11.19 28.12
C GLY A 51 -9.00 12.12 29.29
N ALA A 52 -9.38 11.66 30.49
CA ALA A 52 -9.11 12.36 31.74
C ALA A 52 -7.60 12.40 32.02
N THR A 53 -7.14 13.40 32.79
CA THR A 53 -5.74 13.51 33.21
C THR A 53 -5.64 14.01 34.64
N GLU A 54 -4.61 13.52 35.33
CA GLU A 54 -4.23 14.00 36.67
C GLU A 54 -3.14 15.09 36.60
N ASP A 55 -2.51 15.25 35.42
CA ASP A 55 -1.51 16.30 35.16
C ASP A 55 -2.21 17.63 34.92
N VAL A 56 -2.43 18.37 36.01
CA VAL A 56 -3.15 19.64 36.01
C VAL A 56 -2.17 20.78 36.27
N PRO A 57 -1.94 21.68 35.30
CA PRO A 57 -1.10 22.85 35.49
C PRO A 57 -1.76 23.84 36.46
N GLU A 58 -0.96 24.71 37.10
CA GLU A 58 -1.45 25.74 38.02
C GLU A 58 -2.56 26.62 37.41
N ARG A 59 -2.53 26.82 36.09
CA ARG A 59 -3.52 27.58 35.35
C ARG A 59 -4.08 26.74 34.19
N ILE A 60 -5.34 26.36 34.33
CA ILE A 60 -6.07 25.59 33.34
C ILE A 60 -7.08 26.46 32.58
N LEU A 61 -7.19 26.31 31.27
CA LEU A 61 -8.20 26.96 30.44
C LEU A 61 -9.36 26.02 30.18
N GLY A 62 -10.59 26.55 30.13
CA GLY A 62 -11.77 25.75 29.79
C GLY A 62 -11.88 25.43 28.28
N VAL A 63 -12.46 24.28 28.00
CA VAL A 63 -12.96 23.95 26.66
C VAL A 63 -14.11 24.90 26.33
N ARG A 64 -14.06 25.56 25.15
CA ARG A 64 -15.04 26.58 24.77
C ARG A 64 -16.37 26.01 24.29
N LYS A 65 -16.32 25.01 23.41
CA LYS A 65 -17.52 24.36 22.88
C LYS A 65 -17.21 23.00 22.23
N LEU A 66 -18.25 22.19 22.13
CA LEU A 66 -18.25 20.98 21.34
C LEU A 66 -18.37 21.35 19.85
N VAL A 67 -17.54 20.77 18.97
CA VAL A 67 -17.55 21.01 17.50
C VAL A 67 -18.59 20.13 16.81
N SER A 68 -18.77 18.90 17.30
CA SER A 68 -19.72 17.91 16.77
C SER A 68 -20.20 17.01 17.90
N ALA A 69 -21.47 16.58 17.82
CA ALA A 69 -22.02 15.56 18.73
C ALA A 69 -21.47 14.15 18.43
N VAL A 70 -20.86 13.96 17.25
CA VAL A 70 -20.26 12.69 16.85
C VAL A 70 -18.94 12.49 17.56
N ARG A 71 -18.74 11.31 18.12
CA ARG A 71 -17.42 10.84 18.58
C ARG A 71 -16.72 10.18 17.42
N TYR A 72 -15.56 10.69 17.07
CA TYR A 72 -14.84 10.27 15.86
C TYR A 72 -13.99 9.03 16.06
N PHE A 73 -13.66 8.72 17.31
CA PHE A 73 -12.91 7.52 17.69
C PHE A 73 -13.17 7.16 19.14
N ASP A 74 -12.94 5.93 19.48
CA ASP A 74 -13.00 5.36 20.82
C ASP A 74 -11.59 5.15 21.41
N GLU A 75 -11.51 4.50 22.55
CA GLU A 75 -10.25 4.22 23.25
C GLU A 75 -9.37 3.23 22.51
N ARG A 76 -9.96 2.21 21.84
CA ARG A 76 -9.22 1.23 21.03
C ARG A 76 -8.60 1.90 19.81
N SER A 77 -9.36 2.72 19.12
CA SER A 77 -8.87 3.54 18.00
C SER A 77 -7.76 4.50 18.45
N LEU A 78 -7.92 5.14 19.62
CA LEU A 78 -6.88 6.03 20.18
C LEU A 78 -5.59 5.26 20.48
N THR A 79 -5.70 4.04 21.00
CA THR A 79 -4.54 3.15 21.22
C THR A 79 -3.83 2.85 19.88
N LEU A 80 -4.57 2.55 18.82
CA LEU A 80 -4.01 2.39 17.48
C LEU A 80 -3.31 3.67 16.99
N TYR A 81 -3.95 4.83 17.15
CA TYR A 81 -3.39 6.10 16.67
C TYR A 81 -2.11 6.49 17.42
N ARG A 82 -2.02 6.20 18.71
CA ARG A 82 -0.79 6.39 19.50
C ARG A 82 0.32 5.44 19.03
N ALA A 83 0.02 4.17 18.83
CA ALA A 83 0.97 3.20 18.31
C ALA A 83 1.48 3.58 16.90
N MET A 84 0.60 4.12 16.05
CA MET A 84 1.01 4.67 14.75
C MET A 84 1.87 5.92 14.88
N SER A 85 1.50 6.88 15.77
CA SER A 85 2.27 8.09 16.02
C SER A 85 3.70 7.76 16.47
N GLU A 86 3.85 6.76 17.32
CA GLU A 86 5.14 6.28 17.80
C GLU A 86 5.94 5.58 16.68
N ARG A 87 5.35 4.57 16.02
CA ARG A 87 6.04 3.78 14.98
C ARG A 87 6.50 4.63 13.79
N TYR A 88 5.68 5.58 13.36
CA TYR A 88 5.96 6.40 12.17
C TYR A 88 6.54 7.77 12.51
N VAL A 89 6.82 8.04 13.78
CA VAL A 89 7.34 9.33 14.27
C VAL A 89 6.54 10.49 13.68
N ALA A 90 5.23 10.37 13.71
CA ALA A 90 4.30 11.34 13.13
C ALA A 90 3.46 12.00 14.23
N PRO A 91 3.13 13.31 14.11
CA PRO A 91 2.26 13.96 15.07
C PRO A 91 0.92 13.23 15.20
N LEU A 92 0.45 13.02 16.44
CA LEU A 92 -0.84 12.35 16.69
C LEU A 92 -1.98 13.06 15.95
N ALA A 93 -1.96 14.39 15.87
CA ALA A 93 -2.91 15.17 15.08
C ALA A 93 -2.94 14.78 13.61
N THR A 94 -1.77 14.45 13.02
CA THR A 94 -1.66 13.98 11.65
C THR A 94 -2.31 12.61 11.49
N VAL A 95 -2.05 11.69 12.43
CA VAL A 95 -2.63 10.33 12.41
C VAL A 95 -4.15 10.40 12.52
N ILE A 96 -4.68 11.16 13.47
CA ILE A 96 -6.14 11.37 13.62
C ILE A 96 -6.74 11.96 12.36
N GLY A 97 -6.09 12.97 11.76
CA GLY A 97 -6.55 13.61 10.53
C GLY A 97 -6.53 12.69 9.30
N ARG A 98 -5.77 11.57 9.33
CA ARG A 98 -5.80 10.52 8.29
C ARG A 98 -6.88 9.48 8.54
N ALA A 99 -7.09 9.14 9.79
CA ALA A 99 -8.05 8.11 10.19
C ALA A 99 -9.51 8.59 10.10
N VAL A 100 -9.74 9.88 10.35
CA VAL A 100 -11.07 10.47 10.39
C VAL A 100 -11.38 11.21 9.08
N PRO A 101 -12.51 10.95 8.43
CA PRO A 101 -12.88 11.68 7.22
C PRO A 101 -13.17 13.16 7.52
N PRO A 102 -12.92 14.07 6.56
CA PRO A 102 -13.25 15.49 6.72
C PRO A 102 -14.74 15.70 7.00
N ARG A 103 -15.03 16.41 8.08
CA ARG A 103 -16.40 16.69 8.56
C ARG A 103 -17.26 17.41 7.51
N VAL A 104 -18.52 16.97 7.39
CA VAL A 104 -19.58 17.63 6.63
C VAL A 104 -20.78 17.84 7.57
N ALA A 105 -20.92 19.05 8.11
CA ALA A 105 -21.87 19.36 9.17
C ALA A 105 -23.34 19.07 8.80
N SER A 106 -23.72 19.27 7.52
CA SER A 106 -25.07 18.98 7.04
C SER A 106 -25.46 17.50 7.16
N GLU A 107 -24.48 16.59 7.07
CA GLU A 107 -24.73 15.14 7.18
C GLU A 107 -24.97 14.68 8.62
N GLU A 108 -24.56 15.45 9.62
CA GLU A 108 -24.78 15.15 11.04
C GLU A 108 -26.20 15.44 11.51
N LEU A 109 -26.97 16.22 10.76
CA LEU A 109 -28.35 16.61 11.12
C LEU A 109 -29.37 15.48 10.90
N GLU A 110 -29.03 14.50 10.07
CA GLU A 110 -29.90 13.35 9.80
C GLU A 110 -29.78 12.31 10.92
N ARG A 111 -30.94 11.96 11.55
CA ARG A 111 -30.98 10.84 12.51
C ARG A 111 -30.79 9.53 11.76
N ARG A 112 -29.73 8.79 12.09
CA ARG A 112 -29.47 7.46 11.56
C ARG A 112 -29.87 6.43 12.61
N SER A 113 -30.83 5.58 12.25
CA SER A 113 -31.22 4.45 13.09
C SER A 113 -30.34 3.26 12.77
N PRO A 114 -29.85 2.52 13.76
CA PRO A 114 -29.21 1.24 13.52
C PRO A 114 -30.25 0.29 12.93
N GLN A 115 -30.12 -0.05 11.67
CA GLN A 115 -30.87 -1.11 11.03
C GLN A 115 -29.94 -2.27 10.78
N SER A 116 -29.60 -3.02 11.84
CA SER A 116 -29.06 -4.35 11.66
C SER A 116 -30.21 -5.25 11.21
N ARG A 117 -30.35 -5.46 9.90
CA ARG A 117 -31.08 -6.59 9.37
C ARG A 117 -30.10 -7.75 9.29
N ALA A 118 -30.32 -8.78 10.08
CA ALA A 118 -29.74 -10.08 9.78
C ALA A 118 -30.13 -10.42 8.33
N SER A 119 -29.12 -10.59 7.48
CA SER A 119 -29.37 -10.98 6.10
C SER A 119 -29.93 -12.40 6.09
N ASP A 120 -31.15 -12.59 5.57
CA ASP A 120 -31.74 -13.90 5.29
C ASP A 120 -31.06 -14.60 4.09
N ARG A 121 -29.94 -14.08 3.61
CA ARG A 121 -29.21 -14.68 2.50
C ARG A 121 -28.60 -16.01 2.91
N PRO A 122 -28.66 -17.03 2.01
CA PRO A 122 -28.01 -18.31 2.26
C PRO A 122 -26.51 -18.09 2.47
N ALA A 123 -25.92 -18.91 3.35
CA ALA A 123 -24.47 -18.90 3.56
C ALA A 123 -23.74 -19.05 2.22
N PRO A 124 -22.63 -18.35 2.02
CA PRO A 124 -21.82 -18.51 0.82
C PRO A 124 -21.50 -20.00 0.60
N GLY A 125 -21.44 -20.40 -0.68
CA GLY A 125 -21.14 -21.78 -1.08
C GLY A 125 -19.86 -22.36 -0.47
N PRO A 126 -19.50 -23.61 -0.82
CA PRO A 126 -18.33 -24.27 -0.21
C PRO A 126 -17.07 -23.43 -0.34
N SER A 127 -16.37 -23.26 0.78
CA SER A 127 -15.17 -22.42 0.87
C SER A 127 -13.98 -23.07 0.17
N PRO A 128 -13.34 -22.41 -0.82
CA PRO A 128 -12.11 -22.94 -1.42
C PRO A 128 -10.98 -23.06 -0.40
N VAL A 129 -10.98 -22.24 0.65
CA VAL A 129 -9.97 -22.23 1.71
C VAL A 129 -9.90 -23.54 2.46
N ALA A 130 -11.03 -24.26 2.63
CA ALA A 130 -11.05 -25.53 3.35
C ALA A 130 -10.15 -26.62 2.74
N GLY A 131 -9.88 -26.54 1.42
CA GLY A 131 -8.98 -27.44 0.69
C GLY A 131 -7.51 -26.98 0.67
N TYR A 132 -7.21 -25.82 1.21
CA TYR A 132 -5.85 -25.30 1.27
C TYR A 132 -5.07 -25.89 2.45
N ARG A 133 -3.74 -25.98 2.33
CA ARG A 133 -2.89 -26.22 3.49
C ARG A 133 -3.12 -25.12 4.52
N GLU A 134 -3.23 -25.49 5.79
CA GLU A 134 -3.57 -24.58 6.90
C GLU A 134 -4.92 -23.84 6.75
N GLY A 135 -5.71 -24.14 5.71
CA GLY A 135 -6.98 -23.47 5.45
C GLY A 135 -8.02 -23.69 6.57
N ARG A 136 -8.08 -24.88 7.15
CA ARG A 136 -8.94 -25.16 8.33
C ARG A 136 -8.52 -24.34 9.53
N ARG A 137 -7.20 -24.22 9.78
CA ARG A 137 -6.65 -23.42 10.87
C ARG A 137 -7.01 -21.95 10.72
N LEU A 138 -6.99 -21.41 9.48
CA LEU A 138 -7.48 -20.06 9.21
C LEU A 138 -8.96 -19.91 9.56
N LEU A 139 -9.82 -20.83 9.08
CA LEU A 139 -11.26 -20.77 9.36
C LEU A 139 -11.58 -20.90 10.86
N ASP A 140 -10.85 -21.71 11.59
CA ASP A 140 -11.01 -21.85 13.04
C ASP A 140 -10.53 -20.60 13.79
N ALA A 141 -9.42 -19.99 13.35
CA ALA A 141 -8.94 -18.72 13.91
C ALA A 141 -9.95 -17.58 13.69
N LEU A 142 -10.61 -17.51 12.53
CA LEU A 142 -11.67 -16.52 12.26
C LEU A 142 -12.88 -16.68 13.20
N ARG A 143 -13.15 -17.89 13.66
CA ARG A 143 -14.19 -18.16 14.68
C ARG A 143 -13.71 -17.83 16.10
N ALA A 144 -12.44 -18.12 16.40
CA ALA A 144 -11.83 -17.85 17.71
C ALA A 144 -11.50 -16.37 17.92
N GLY A 145 -11.14 -15.65 16.86
CA GLY A 145 -10.96 -14.20 16.87
C GLY A 145 -9.51 -13.72 16.96
N GLU A 146 -8.49 -14.60 16.81
CA GLU A 146 -7.09 -14.17 16.83
C GLU A 146 -6.22 -14.96 15.83
N GLY A 147 -5.17 -14.29 15.34
CA GLY A 147 -4.18 -14.90 14.46
C GLY A 147 -3.67 -13.97 13.37
N ALA A 148 -2.54 -14.36 12.79
CA ALA A 148 -1.93 -13.68 11.66
C ALA A 148 -1.67 -14.68 10.53
N PHE A 149 -2.24 -14.41 9.37
CA PHE A 149 -2.17 -15.30 8.21
C PHE A 149 -1.70 -14.58 6.97
N VAL A 150 -0.93 -15.29 6.15
CA VAL A 150 -0.62 -14.91 4.79
C VAL A 150 -1.26 -15.94 3.87
N VAL A 151 -2.16 -15.50 3.01
CA VAL A 151 -2.89 -16.38 2.09
C VAL A 151 -2.39 -16.17 0.67
N ARG A 152 -1.95 -17.25 0.03
CA ARG A 152 -1.64 -17.29 -1.40
C ARG A 152 -2.77 -17.98 -2.14
N PRO A 153 -3.76 -17.25 -2.66
CA PRO A 153 -4.88 -17.90 -3.35
C PRO A 153 -4.45 -18.50 -4.69
N ALA A 154 -5.17 -19.53 -5.14
CA ALA A 154 -5.19 -19.87 -6.56
C ALA A 154 -5.80 -18.68 -7.34
N PRO A 155 -5.36 -18.39 -8.57
CA PRO A 155 -5.91 -17.25 -9.33
C PRO A 155 -7.43 -17.25 -9.44
N ALA A 156 -8.04 -18.41 -9.67
CA ALA A 156 -9.50 -18.54 -9.77
C ALA A 156 -10.24 -18.40 -8.42
N ASP A 157 -9.54 -18.60 -7.31
CA ASP A 157 -10.13 -18.61 -5.97
C ASP A 157 -9.97 -17.25 -5.25
N GLU A 158 -9.29 -16.27 -5.84
CA GLU A 158 -8.87 -15.04 -5.15
C GLU A 158 -10.05 -14.34 -4.45
N ALA A 159 -11.14 -14.09 -5.17
CA ALA A 159 -12.35 -13.48 -4.59
C ALA A 159 -13.07 -14.44 -3.63
N GLY A 160 -13.16 -15.73 -3.98
CA GLY A 160 -13.81 -16.74 -3.14
C GLY A 160 -13.14 -16.93 -1.79
N VAL A 161 -11.82 -16.79 -1.71
CA VAL A 161 -11.06 -16.82 -0.44
C VAL A 161 -11.46 -15.64 0.45
N ALA A 162 -11.56 -14.44 -0.09
CA ALA A 162 -11.99 -13.26 0.67
C ALA A 162 -13.43 -13.42 1.17
N VAL A 163 -14.34 -13.85 0.29
CA VAL A 163 -15.76 -14.15 0.65
C VAL A 163 -15.83 -15.20 1.76
N ALA A 164 -15.06 -16.27 1.68
CA ALA A 164 -15.04 -17.32 2.69
C ALA A 164 -14.53 -16.80 4.06
N CYS A 165 -13.50 -15.97 4.07
CA CYS A 165 -12.98 -15.36 5.30
C CYS A 165 -14.03 -14.43 5.94
N VAL A 166 -14.67 -13.57 5.14
CA VAL A 166 -15.75 -12.69 5.62
C VAL A 166 -16.92 -13.53 6.15
N GLY A 167 -17.38 -14.55 5.41
CA GLY A 167 -18.47 -15.41 5.82
C GLY A 167 -18.22 -16.13 7.15
N ALA A 168 -17.01 -16.67 7.34
CA ALA A 168 -16.62 -17.32 8.61
C ALA A 168 -16.64 -16.34 9.79
N THR A 169 -16.21 -15.10 9.56
CA THR A 169 -16.21 -14.03 10.57
C THR A 169 -17.63 -13.61 10.95
N LEU A 170 -18.50 -13.42 9.94
CA LEU A 170 -19.90 -13.04 10.17
C LEU A 170 -20.68 -14.15 10.88
N ALA A 171 -20.40 -15.42 10.55
CA ALA A 171 -20.98 -16.58 11.23
C ALA A 171 -20.59 -16.66 12.72
N ALA A 172 -19.43 -16.12 13.08
CA ALA A 172 -19.01 -15.96 14.48
C ALA A 172 -19.62 -14.74 15.19
N GLY A 173 -20.54 -14.01 14.53
CA GLY A 173 -21.19 -12.82 15.09
C GLY A 173 -20.31 -11.55 15.04
N ARG A 174 -19.17 -11.59 14.39
CA ARG A 174 -18.19 -10.48 14.34
C ARG A 174 -18.24 -9.73 13.01
N THR A 175 -17.57 -8.60 12.93
CA THR A 175 -17.52 -7.72 11.76
C THR A 175 -16.20 -7.84 11.00
N ALA A 176 -16.19 -7.42 9.73
CA ALA A 176 -15.04 -7.58 8.86
C ALA A 176 -14.70 -6.30 8.08
N ILE A 177 -13.40 -6.04 7.93
CA ILE A 177 -12.85 -5.02 7.03
C ILE A 177 -12.03 -5.71 5.94
N VAL A 178 -12.35 -5.42 4.69
CA VAL A 178 -11.57 -5.86 3.52
C VAL A 178 -10.98 -4.64 2.83
N ILE A 179 -9.67 -4.62 2.69
CA ILE A 179 -8.95 -3.51 2.08
C ILE A 179 -8.46 -3.95 0.70
N VAL A 180 -8.90 -3.23 -0.33
CA VAL A 180 -8.51 -3.45 -1.72
C VAL A 180 -7.60 -2.31 -2.21
N PRO A 181 -6.69 -2.55 -3.18
CA PRO A 181 -5.73 -1.53 -3.59
C PRO A 181 -6.37 -0.38 -4.38
N ASP A 182 -7.37 -0.68 -5.20
CA ASP A 182 -7.97 0.26 -6.14
C ASP A 182 -9.49 0.39 -5.92
N ALA A 183 -10.05 1.47 -6.45
CA ALA A 183 -11.48 1.79 -6.37
C ALA A 183 -12.18 1.79 -7.72
N ASP A 184 -11.43 2.00 -8.80
CA ASP A 184 -11.95 2.14 -10.17
C ASP A 184 -11.04 1.38 -11.17
N PRO A 185 -11.60 0.44 -11.93
CA PRO A 185 -12.94 -0.16 -11.76
C PRO A 185 -13.11 -0.82 -10.38
N VAL A 186 -14.37 -1.07 -9.98
CA VAL A 186 -14.64 -1.81 -8.73
C VAL A 186 -13.95 -3.17 -8.82
N PRO A 187 -13.08 -3.53 -7.86
CA PRO A 187 -12.37 -4.80 -7.89
C PRO A 187 -13.33 -5.99 -7.86
N ALA A 188 -12.98 -7.06 -8.57
CA ALA A 188 -13.79 -8.29 -8.63
C ALA A 188 -14.01 -8.89 -7.23
N THR A 189 -13.00 -8.83 -6.37
CA THR A 189 -13.11 -9.25 -4.96
C THR A 189 -14.13 -8.41 -4.20
N ALA A 190 -14.15 -7.08 -4.40
CA ALA A 190 -15.14 -6.21 -3.78
C ALA A 190 -16.56 -6.50 -4.29
N ALA A 191 -16.73 -6.68 -5.59
CA ALA A 191 -18.00 -7.07 -6.20
C ALA A 191 -18.51 -8.41 -5.65
N ALA A 192 -17.66 -9.43 -5.58
CA ALA A 192 -18.03 -10.75 -5.04
C ALA A 192 -18.48 -10.68 -3.56
N ILE A 193 -17.87 -9.81 -2.75
CA ILE A 193 -18.30 -9.60 -1.35
C ILE A 193 -19.67 -8.93 -1.30
N VAL A 194 -19.92 -7.92 -2.14
CA VAL A 194 -21.24 -7.27 -2.24
C VAL A 194 -22.30 -8.26 -2.69
N ASP A 195 -22.01 -9.09 -3.69
CA ASP A 195 -22.92 -10.12 -4.18
C ASP A 195 -23.24 -11.16 -3.11
N ALA A 196 -22.27 -11.53 -2.29
CA ALA A 196 -22.45 -12.52 -1.22
C ALA A 196 -23.22 -11.96 -0.01
N PHE A 197 -22.96 -10.72 0.40
CA PHE A 197 -23.45 -10.18 1.69
C PHE A 197 -24.39 -8.97 1.56
N GLY A 198 -24.53 -8.38 0.38
CA GLY A 198 -25.54 -7.35 0.06
C GLY A 198 -25.53 -6.15 0.97
N ASP A 199 -26.69 -5.91 1.64
CA ASP A 199 -26.91 -4.72 2.47
C ASP A 199 -26.06 -4.65 3.74
N ASP A 200 -25.40 -5.75 4.12
CA ASP A 200 -24.44 -5.78 5.23
C ASP A 200 -23.11 -5.09 4.85
N VAL A 201 -22.89 -4.77 3.57
CA VAL A 201 -21.61 -4.27 3.05
C VAL A 201 -21.66 -2.76 2.81
N ALA A 202 -20.75 -2.03 3.44
CA ALA A 202 -20.44 -0.66 3.06
C ALA A 202 -19.29 -0.62 2.05
N LEU A 203 -19.49 -0.04 0.88
CA LEU A 203 -18.44 0.27 -0.07
C LEU A 203 -17.79 1.60 0.28
N PHE A 204 -16.54 1.56 0.74
CA PHE A 204 -15.74 2.72 1.13
C PHE A 204 -14.56 2.91 0.15
N LEU A 205 -14.87 2.83 -1.15
CA LEU A 205 -13.89 2.80 -2.24
C LEU A 205 -13.44 4.19 -2.71
N GLY A 206 -14.22 5.22 -2.45
CA GLY A 206 -13.92 6.57 -2.96
C GLY A 206 -15.17 7.44 -2.89
N GLY A 207 -15.36 8.29 -3.89
CA GLY A 207 -16.48 9.21 -3.95
C GLY A 207 -16.13 10.60 -3.41
N ASP A 208 -17.10 11.51 -3.50
CA ASP A 208 -16.95 12.85 -3.00
C ASP A 208 -16.86 12.88 -1.46
N LYS A 209 -16.43 14.01 -0.92
CA LYS A 209 -16.27 14.22 0.52
C LYS A 209 -17.57 13.98 1.30
N ARG A 210 -18.73 14.36 0.73
CA ARG A 210 -20.03 14.27 1.38
C ARG A 210 -20.50 12.82 1.45
N ALA A 211 -20.42 12.08 0.35
CA ALA A 211 -20.79 10.66 0.28
C ALA A 211 -19.91 9.83 1.24
N ARG A 212 -18.60 10.06 1.25
CA ARG A 212 -17.68 9.38 2.19
C ARG A 212 -18.01 9.65 3.65
N TYR A 213 -18.31 10.90 4.01
CA TYR A 213 -18.66 11.24 5.38
C TYR A 213 -20.00 10.63 5.80
N ARG A 214 -20.99 10.59 4.89
CA ARG A 214 -22.28 9.92 5.10
C ARG A 214 -22.09 8.43 5.36
N THR A 215 -21.39 7.71 4.50
CA THR A 215 -21.10 6.27 4.68
C THR A 215 -20.38 6.03 6.00
N TRP A 216 -19.39 6.88 6.35
CA TRP A 216 -18.69 6.77 7.61
C TRP A 216 -19.63 6.94 8.83
N LEU A 217 -20.56 7.89 8.79
CA LEU A 217 -21.56 8.07 9.85
C LEU A 217 -22.52 6.87 9.95
N GLU A 218 -22.86 6.24 8.84
CA GLU A 218 -23.67 5.02 8.81
C GLU A 218 -22.90 3.83 9.41
N ILE A 219 -21.58 3.74 9.18
CA ILE A 219 -20.73 2.74 9.84
C ILE A 219 -20.68 3.00 11.36
N VAL A 220 -20.48 4.24 11.79
CA VAL A 220 -20.53 4.63 13.22
C VAL A 220 -21.86 4.25 13.86
N ALA A 221 -22.97 4.40 13.13
CA ALA A 221 -24.31 4.04 13.60
C ALA A 221 -24.57 2.52 13.62
N GLY A 222 -23.61 1.69 13.20
CA GLY A 222 -23.72 0.22 13.21
C GLY A 222 -24.59 -0.36 12.11
N ARG A 223 -24.78 0.36 11.01
CA ARG A 223 -25.62 -0.10 9.89
C ARG A 223 -25.00 -1.29 9.14
N TYR A 224 -23.67 -1.38 9.09
CA TYR A 224 -22.96 -2.36 8.28
C TYR A 224 -22.13 -3.30 9.15
N ARG A 225 -22.01 -4.55 8.72
CA ARG A 225 -21.18 -5.58 9.34
C ARG A 225 -19.87 -5.80 8.57
N VAL A 226 -19.81 -5.38 7.33
CA VAL A 226 -18.65 -5.50 6.45
C VAL A 226 -18.34 -4.13 5.85
N VAL A 227 -17.07 -3.75 5.87
CA VAL A 227 -16.57 -2.58 5.13
C VAL A 227 -15.56 -3.07 4.09
N VAL A 228 -15.83 -2.77 2.81
CA VAL A 228 -14.89 -2.98 1.72
C VAL A 228 -14.41 -1.62 1.24
N GLY A 229 -13.10 -1.37 1.24
CA GLY A 229 -12.60 -0.07 0.84
C GLY A 229 -11.11 -0.05 0.54
N THR A 230 -10.64 1.11 0.10
CA THR A 230 -9.21 1.37 -0.09
C THR A 230 -8.52 1.68 1.26
N ARG A 231 -7.25 2.07 1.25
CA ARG A 231 -6.44 2.35 2.46
C ARG A 231 -7.19 2.97 3.65
N PRO A 232 -8.01 4.03 3.49
CA PRO A 232 -8.71 4.63 4.64
C PRO A 232 -9.70 3.68 5.35
N ALA A 233 -10.14 2.62 4.68
CA ALA A 233 -11.06 1.65 5.28
C ALA A 233 -10.42 0.91 6.48
N VAL A 234 -9.10 0.85 6.58
CA VAL A 234 -8.40 0.25 7.73
C VAL A 234 -8.76 0.94 9.05
N PHE A 235 -9.27 2.17 9.00
CA PHE A 235 -9.72 2.95 10.16
C PHE A 235 -11.23 2.96 10.35
N ALA A 236 -12.01 2.22 9.55
CA ALA A 236 -13.46 2.20 9.67
C ALA A 236 -13.90 1.79 11.08
N PRO A 237 -14.82 2.55 11.73
CA PRO A 237 -15.17 2.36 13.15
C PRO A 237 -16.21 1.24 13.33
N LEU A 238 -15.89 0.03 12.85
CA LEU A 238 -16.68 -1.16 13.12
C LEU A 238 -16.46 -1.63 14.56
N VAL A 239 -17.55 -2.03 15.20
CA VAL A 239 -17.51 -2.68 16.52
C VAL A 239 -17.36 -4.19 16.35
N ASP A 240 -16.82 -4.87 17.38
CA ASP A 240 -16.62 -6.33 17.41
C ASP A 240 -15.87 -6.86 16.18
N LEU A 241 -14.80 -6.16 15.81
CA LEU A 241 -14.00 -6.49 14.64
C LEU A 241 -13.36 -7.87 14.79
N GLY A 242 -13.63 -8.76 13.82
CA GLY A 242 -13.10 -10.13 13.76
C GLY A 242 -12.07 -10.36 12.67
N LEU A 243 -12.09 -9.53 11.61
CA LEU A 243 -11.24 -9.74 10.45
C LEU A 243 -10.74 -8.40 9.87
N LEU A 244 -9.44 -8.35 9.61
CA LEU A 244 -8.83 -7.39 8.69
C LEU A 244 -8.19 -8.17 7.54
N TYR A 245 -8.81 -8.12 6.36
CA TYR A 245 -8.31 -8.76 5.15
C TYR A 245 -7.68 -7.70 4.25
N VAL A 246 -6.39 -7.84 3.93
CA VAL A 246 -5.69 -6.98 2.97
C VAL A 246 -5.52 -7.75 1.66
N HIS A 247 -6.27 -7.37 0.65
CA HIS A 247 -6.26 -7.98 -0.68
C HIS A 247 -5.06 -7.48 -1.47
N ARG A 248 -4.28 -8.38 -2.10
CA ARG A 248 -3.05 -8.07 -2.85
C ARG A 248 -2.10 -7.17 -2.06
N GLU A 249 -1.71 -7.63 -0.86
CA GLU A 249 -1.02 -6.82 0.14
C GLU A 249 0.28 -6.15 -0.36
N GLY A 250 0.98 -6.76 -1.33
CA GLY A 250 2.18 -6.19 -1.95
C GLY A 250 1.92 -5.08 -2.97
N HIS A 251 0.65 -4.75 -3.26
CA HIS A 251 0.31 -3.74 -4.25
C HIS A 251 0.71 -2.32 -3.78
N PRO A 252 1.36 -1.49 -4.65
CA PRO A 252 1.88 -0.17 -4.25
C PRO A 252 0.81 0.78 -3.68
N GLN A 253 -0.44 0.66 -4.11
CA GLN A 253 -1.55 1.50 -3.62
C GLN A 253 -1.88 1.29 -2.13
N HIS A 254 -1.39 0.23 -1.50
CA HIS A 254 -1.55 0.00 -0.06
C HIS A 254 -0.65 0.89 0.80
N ARG A 255 0.25 1.65 0.20
CA ARG A 255 1.09 2.62 0.88
C ARG A 255 0.52 4.03 0.74
N ASP A 256 0.48 4.81 1.84
CA ASP A 256 0.22 6.24 1.78
C ASP A 256 1.55 6.99 1.61
N GLU A 257 1.63 7.86 0.59
CA GLU A 257 2.82 8.67 0.32
C GLU A 257 2.89 9.93 1.20
N ARG A 258 1.82 10.25 1.89
CA ARG A 258 1.71 11.42 2.77
C ARG A 258 1.96 11.01 4.22
N SER A 259 2.51 11.90 5.03
CA SER A 259 2.71 11.64 6.45
C SER A 259 1.41 11.33 7.20
N PRO A 260 1.42 10.28 8.06
CA PRO A 260 2.42 9.23 8.14
C PRO A 260 2.36 8.37 6.87
N SER A 261 3.52 8.07 6.28
CA SER A 261 3.55 7.20 5.10
C SER A 261 3.51 5.73 5.51
N TYR A 262 2.35 5.29 5.94
CA TYR A 262 2.13 3.93 6.43
C TYR A 262 1.77 2.96 5.31
N HIS A 263 2.06 1.68 5.55
CA HIS A 263 1.55 0.58 4.74
C HIS A 263 0.35 -0.08 5.45
N VAL A 264 -0.75 -0.33 4.72
CA VAL A 264 -2.00 -0.89 5.27
C VAL A 264 -1.78 -2.22 5.99
N ARG A 265 -0.91 -3.08 5.49
CA ARG A 265 -0.55 -4.37 6.10
C ARG A 265 -0.13 -4.23 7.57
N ASP A 266 0.69 -3.20 7.86
CA ASP A 266 1.22 -2.99 9.21
C ASP A 266 0.13 -2.44 10.14
N ILE A 267 -0.71 -1.53 9.63
CA ILE A 267 -1.85 -1.02 10.39
C ILE A 267 -2.88 -2.12 10.65
N ALA A 268 -3.17 -2.96 9.66
CA ALA A 268 -4.09 -4.08 9.81
C ALA A 268 -3.62 -5.06 10.89
N ARG A 269 -2.32 -5.42 10.90
CA ARG A 269 -1.73 -6.26 11.94
C ARG A 269 -1.76 -5.61 13.32
N MET A 270 -1.43 -4.32 13.39
CA MET A 270 -1.43 -3.55 14.63
C MET A 270 -2.84 -3.48 15.22
N ARG A 271 -3.82 -3.13 14.38
CA ARG A 271 -5.23 -3.05 14.75
C ARG A 271 -5.79 -4.41 15.17
N ALA A 272 -5.48 -5.47 14.41
CA ALA A 272 -5.93 -6.82 14.75
C ALA A 272 -5.48 -7.25 16.15
N ARG A 273 -4.23 -6.97 16.53
CA ARG A 273 -3.74 -7.25 17.89
C ARG A 273 -4.46 -6.44 18.97
N ILE A 274 -4.72 -5.16 18.72
CA ILE A 274 -5.38 -4.27 19.70
C ILE A 274 -6.85 -4.70 19.90
N GLU A 275 -7.53 -5.11 18.85
CA GLU A 275 -8.96 -5.40 18.88
C GLU A 275 -9.28 -6.90 19.04
N GLY A 276 -8.27 -7.78 19.13
CA GLY A 276 -8.47 -9.23 19.19
C GLY A 276 -9.14 -9.75 17.94
N ALA A 277 -8.59 -9.41 16.77
CA ALA A 277 -9.08 -9.81 15.46
C ALA A 277 -8.03 -10.63 14.69
N VAL A 278 -8.45 -11.28 13.62
CA VAL A 278 -7.56 -12.00 12.70
C VAL A 278 -7.08 -11.04 11.62
N SER A 279 -5.77 -10.98 11.38
CA SER A 279 -5.20 -10.33 10.21
C SER A 279 -4.91 -11.34 9.11
N VAL A 280 -5.44 -11.09 7.91
CA VAL A 280 -5.21 -11.92 6.72
C VAL A 280 -4.61 -11.04 5.62
N LEU A 281 -3.42 -11.41 5.16
CA LEU A 281 -2.73 -10.76 4.04
C LEU A 281 -2.82 -11.67 2.82
N GLY A 282 -3.65 -11.29 1.85
CA GLY A 282 -3.83 -12.03 0.60
C GLY A 282 -2.86 -11.53 -0.47
N ALA A 283 -2.11 -12.42 -1.13
CA ALA A 283 -1.25 -12.07 -2.26
C ALA A 283 -0.82 -13.30 -3.06
N PHE A 284 -0.72 -13.17 -4.37
CA PHE A 284 -0.09 -14.20 -5.22
C PHE A 284 1.41 -14.33 -4.94
N CYS A 285 2.06 -13.22 -4.66
CA CYS A 285 3.45 -13.11 -4.23
C CYS A 285 3.52 -12.25 -2.97
N PRO A 286 3.47 -12.85 -1.78
CA PRO A 286 3.61 -12.12 -0.52
C PRO A 286 4.92 -11.35 -0.45
N SER A 287 4.85 -10.10 0.05
CA SER A 287 6.03 -9.27 0.25
C SER A 287 6.99 -9.87 1.29
N LEU A 288 8.25 -9.43 1.25
CA LEU A 288 9.23 -9.83 2.24
C LEU A 288 8.78 -9.40 3.65
N GLU A 289 8.23 -8.21 3.77
CA GLU A 289 7.72 -7.66 5.03
C GLU A 289 6.49 -8.44 5.55
N ALA A 290 5.61 -8.90 4.65
CA ALA A 290 4.47 -9.73 5.04
C ALA A 290 4.92 -11.04 5.67
N THR A 291 6.05 -11.58 5.21
CA THR A 291 6.59 -12.87 5.65
C THR A 291 7.74 -12.76 6.67
N ALA A 292 8.19 -11.55 6.99
CA ALA A 292 9.25 -11.32 7.98
C ALA A 292 8.78 -11.49 9.44
N ARG A 293 7.48 -11.29 9.69
CA ARG A 293 6.86 -11.44 11.00
C ARG A 293 6.20 -12.80 11.12
N GLU A 294 5.94 -13.24 12.35
CA GLU A 294 5.21 -14.48 12.61
C GLU A 294 3.85 -14.50 11.90
N HIS A 295 3.59 -15.58 11.17
CA HIS A 295 2.37 -15.80 10.40
C HIS A 295 2.19 -17.27 10.07
N VAL A 296 0.95 -17.65 9.75
CA VAL A 296 0.63 -18.96 9.17
C VAL A 296 0.43 -18.78 7.67
N LEU A 297 1.19 -19.54 6.86
CA LEU A 297 1.04 -19.52 5.40
C LEU A 297 -0.08 -20.48 4.97
N VAL A 298 -1.07 -19.94 4.26
CA VAL A 298 -2.21 -20.68 3.70
C VAL A 298 -2.09 -20.69 2.18
N GLU A 299 -2.03 -21.86 1.58
CA GLU A 299 -1.85 -22.00 0.14
C GLU A 299 -2.51 -23.27 -0.42
N PRO A 300 -2.85 -23.32 -1.73
CA PRO A 300 -3.38 -24.53 -2.36
C PRO A 300 -2.45 -25.72 -2.20
N ALA A 301 -3.01 -26.91 -2.06
CA ALA A 301 -2.23 -28.14 -1.95
C ALA A 301 -1.47 -28.49 -3.24
N GLY A 302 -1.99 -28.05 -4.39
CA GLY A 302 -1.41 -28.24 -5.72
C GLY A 302 -0.77 -26.96 -6.30
N ARG A 303 -0.48 -27.02 -7.61
CA ARG A 303 0.03 -25.87 -8.39
C ARG A 303 -1.07 -25.38 -9.35
N PRO A 304 -1.92 -24.44 -8.95
CA PRO A 304 -3.04 -23.95 -9.78
C PRO A 304 -2.62 -22.88 -10.80
N TRP A 305 -1.34 -22.77 -11.11
CA TRP A 305 -0.78 -21.74 -11.96
C TRP A 305 -0.41 -22.30 -13.34
N ALA A 306 -0.59 -21.49 -14.38
CA ALA A 306 -0.08 -21.79 -15.70
C ALA A 306 1.43 -22.08 -15.68
N PRO A 307 1.94 -22.99 -16.54
CA PRO A 307 3.36 -23.23 -16.67
C PRO A 307 4.08 -21.96 -17.16
N VAL A 308 5.22 -21.65 -16.54
CA VAL A 308 6.07 -20.52 -16.92
C VAL A 308 7.25 -21.03 -17.74
N GLU A 309 7.36 -20.52 -18.95
CA GLU A 309 8.41 -20.83 -19.90
C GLU A 309 9.37 -19.64 -19.99
N VAL A 310 10.68 -19.92 -19.87
CA VAL A 310 11.73 -18.92 -20.03
C VAL A 310 12.31 -19.02 -21.42
N VAL A 311 12.36 -17.90 -22.13
CA VAL A 311 12.90 -17.82 -23.49
C VAL A 311 13.97 -16.73 -23.58
N ARG A 312 14.98 -16.95 -24.40
CA ARG A 312 15.99 -15.93 -24.71
C ARG A 312 15.54 -15.08 -25.90
N PRO A 313 15.90 -13.78 -25.90
CA PRO A 313 15.70 -12.96 -27.10
C PRO A 313 16.50 -13.53 -28.28
N GLY A 314 15.92 -13.50 -29.45
CA GLY A 314 16.62 -13.83 -30.70
C GLY A 314 17.43 -12.65 -31.26
N PRO A 315 18.06 -12.79 -32.42
CA PRO A 315 18.89 -11.74 -33.03
C PRO A 315 18.17 -10.40 -33.24
N GLU A 316 16.85 -10.43 -33.45
CA GLU A 316 16.00 -9.23 -33.60
C GLU A 316 15.42 -8.74 -32.29
N GLY A 317 15.94 -9.22 -31.14
CA GLY A 317 15.47 -8.86 -29.80
C GLY A 317 14.17 -9.53 -29.38
N ARG A 318 13.63 -10.47 -30.16
CA ARG A 318 12.41 -11.24 -29.84
C ARG A 318 12.65 -12.74 -30.05
N SER A 319 12.13 -13.53 -29.10
CA SER A 319 12.24 -15.00 -29.18
C SER A 319 11.35 -15.57 -30.28
N PRO A 320 11.86 -16.46 -31.14
CA PRO A 320 11.03 -17.19 -32.10
C PRO A 320 9.90 -18.01 -31.49
N ARG A 321 10.09 -18.45 -30.24
CA ARG A 321 9.08 -19.20 -29.48
C ARG A 321 7.95 -18.30 -29.00
N LEU A 322 8.28 -17.08 -28.54
CA LEU A 322 7.29 -16.06 -28.22
C LEU A 322 6.49 -15.63 -29.46
N LEU A 323 7.15 -15.44 -30.60
CA LEU A 323 6.49 -15.11 -31.87
C LEU A 323 5.46 -16.19 -32.27
N ARG A 324 5.83 -17.46 -32.15
CA ARG A 324 4.89 -18.58 -32.44
C ARG A 324 3.73 -18.61 -31.45
N ALA A 325 3.97 -18.37 -30.17
CA ALA A 325 2.92 -18.34 -29.15
C ALA A 325 1.91 -17.22 -29.41
N LEU A 326 2.37 -16.02 -29.79
CA LEU A 326 1.48 -14.88 -30.12
C LEU A 326 0.65 -15.13 -31.38
N ARG A 327 1.20 -15.84 -32.39
CA ARG A 327 0.44 -16.19 -33.58
C ARG A 327 -0.71 -17.15 -33.34
N THR A 328 -0.60 -17.99 -32.32
CA THR A 328 -1.60 -19.01 -32.00
C THR A 328 -2.53 -18.61 -30.85
N ALA A 329 -2.18 -17.58 -30.09
CA ALA A 329 -3.02 -17.10 -29.01
C ALA A 329 -4.25 -16.37 -29.56
N THR A 330 -5.41 -16.69 -28.99
CA THR A 330 -6.67 -16.01 -29.29
C THR A 330 -7.02 -14.96 -28.25
N ARG A 331 -6.50 -15.12 -27.02
CA ARG A 331 -6.71 -14.18 -25.93
C ARG A 331 -5.45 -14.07 -25.09
N ALA A 332 -4.75 -12.94 -25.19
CA ALA A 332 -3.44 -12.80 -24.55
C ALA A 332 -3.20 -11.42 -23.94
N PHE A 333 -2.32 -11.37 -22.94
CA PHE A 333 -1.78 -10.15 -22.37
C PHE A 333 -0.25 -10.11 -22.54
N VAL A 334 0.24 -8.98 -23.02
CA VAL A 334 1.68 -8.70 -23.14
C VAL A 334 2.05 -7.61 -22.15
N LEU A 335 2.73 -8.00 -21.10
CA LEU A 335 3.21 -7.07 -20.08
C LEU A 335 4.46 -6.33 -20.59
N GLU A 336 4.32 -5.03 -20.81
CA GLU A 336 5.39 -4.12 -21.16
C GLU A 336 5.64 -3.15 -20.00
N PRO A 337 6.73 -3.35 -19.25
CA PRO A 337 7.00 -2.56 -18.04
C PRO A 337 7.55 -1.17 -18.33
N LEU A 338 7.97 -0.91 -19.58
CA LEU A 338 8.59 0.38 -19.97
C LEU A 338 7.51 1.33 -20.48
N ARG A 339 7.05 2.22 -19.63
CA ARG A 339 6.08 3.25 -20.00
C ARG A 339 6.68 4.34 -20.87
N GLY A 340 5.84 4.94 -21.72
CA GLY A 340 6.08 5.99 -22.70
C GLY A 340 6.56 7.36 -22.21
N TYR A 341 7.32 7.44 -21.14
CA TYR A 341 8.18 8.58 -20.88
C TYR A 341 9.52 8.30 -21.53
N GLY A 342 9.96 9.16 -22.46
CA GLY A 342 11.24 9.02 -23.14
C GLY A 342 12.37 8.92 -22.12
N VAL A 343 12.89 7.72 -21.92
CA VAL A 343 14.10 7.48 -21.12
C VAL A 343 15.30 7.73 -22.02
N ALA A 344 16.20 8.61 -21.60
CA ALA A 344 17.48 8.77 -22.26
C ALA A 344 18.30 7.50 -22.05
N ARG A 345 18.67 6.81 -23.12
CA ARG A 345 19.42 5.57 -23.06
C ARG A 345 20.90 5.73 -23.40
N VAL A 346 21.19 6.59 -24.34
CA VAL A 346 22.55 6.81 -24.84
C VAL A 346 22.76 8.30 -25.07
N CYS A 347 23.91 8.81 -24.67
CA CYS A 347 24.34 10.13 -25.06
C CYS A 347 24.72 10.10 -26.55
N ARG A 348 24.11 10.96 -27.38
CA ARG A 348 24.40 11.00 -28.81
C ARG A 348 25.78 11.57 -29.12
N SER A 349 26.34 12.34 -28.17
CA SER A 349 27.63 12.98 -28.36
C SER A 349 28.82 12.05 -28.08
N CYS A 350 28.72 11.15 -27.10
CA CYS A 350 29.84 10.27 -26.72
C CYS A 350 29.53 8.76 -26.80
N GLY A 351 28.28 8.37 -27.08
CA GLY A 351 27.89 6.97 -27.18
C GLY A 351 27.70 6.25 -25.83
N GLU A 352 28.04 6.88 -24.71
CA GLU A 352 27.93 6.27 -23.39
C GLU A 352 26.48 6.18 -22.91
N PRO A 353 26.18 5.20 -22.03
CA PRO A 353 24.86 5.10 -21.39
C PRO A 353 24.47 6.42 -20.72
N ALA A 354 23.23 6.85 -20.92
CA ALA A 354 22.73 8.10 -20.38
C ALA A 354 22.55 7.98 -18.85
N ALA A 355 23.37 8.70 -18.13
CA ALA A 355 23.29 8.84 -16.67
C ALA A 355 23.41 10.33 -16.28
N CYS A 356 22.81 10.69 -15.16
CA CYS A 356 22.88 12.04 -14.61
C CYS A 356 24.30 12.40 -14.18
N SER A 357 24.81 13.57 -14.56
CA SER A 357 26.13 14.04 -14.15
C SER A 357 26.24 14.35 -12.65
N ALA A 358 25.11 14.58 -11.98
CA ALA A 358 25.10 14.92 -10.56
C ALA A 358 24.98 13.70 -9.63
N CYS A 359 24.22 12.65 -10.02
CA CYS A 359 23.95 11.52 -9.12
C CYS A 359 23.94 10.15 -9.82
N LEU A 360 24.33 10.08 -11.09
CA LEU A 360 24.29 8.89 -11.95
C LEU A 360 22.88 8.27 -12.13
N GLY A 361 21.84 8.98 -11.67
CA GLY A 361 20.45 8.55 -11.80
C GLY A 361 19.97 8.57 -13.26
N MET A 362 18.85 7.90 -13.51
CA MET A 362 18.23 7.80 -14.83
C MET A 362 17.74 9.17 -15.30
N LEU A 363 17.97 9.49 -16.56
CA LEU A 363 17.48 10.70 -17.22
C LEU A 363 16.18 10.43 -17.96
N ARG A 364 15.20 11.32 -17.81
CA ARG A 364 13.86 11.23 -18.39
C ARG A 364 13.50 12.52 -19.15
N LEU A 365 12.87 12.36 -20.29
CA LEU A 365 12.23 13.46 -21.01
C LEU A 365 10.87 13.78 -20.36
N GLU A 366 10.72 14.98 -19.84
CA GLU A 366 9.51 15.48 -19.24
C GLU A 366 9.18 16.86 -19.78
N ARG A 367 7.98 17.02 -20.35
CA ARG A 367 7.51 18.31 -20.93
C ARG A 367 8.53 19.02 -21.84
N GLY A 368 9.23 18.23 -22.67
CA GLY A 368 10.21 18.75 -23.62
C GLY A 368 11.62 18.96 -23.07
N SER A 369 11.86 18.76 -21.77
CA SER A 369 13.18 18.84 -21.14
C SER A 369 13.61 17.50 -20.54
N ILE A 370 14.92 17.22 -20.55
CA ILE A 370 15.48 16.03 -19.92
C ILE A 370 15.86 16.38 -18.49
N ARG A 371 15.37 15.57 -17.53
CA ARG A 371 15.66 15.71 -16.11
C ARG A 371 16.02 14.37 -15.48
N CYS A 372 16.79 14.42 -14.40
CA CYS A 372 17.07 13.25 -13.58
C CYS A 372 15.84 12.87 -12.74
N VAL A 373 15.50 11.57 -12.72
CA VAL A 373 14.40 11.04 -11.89
C VAL A 373 14.71 11.02 -10.40
N VAL A 374 16.00 11.11 -10.03
CA VAL A 374 16.46 11.00 -8.63
C VAL A 374 16.65 12.37 -8.00
N CYS A 375 17.43 13.25 -8.64
CA CYS A 375 17.80 14.55 -8.08
C CYS A 375 17.16 15.74 -8.80
N GLU A 376 16.30 15.49 -9.79
CA GLU A 376 15.60 16.49 -10.62
C GLU A 376 16.52 17.47 -11.37
N ALA A 377 17.82 17.27 -11.30
CA ALA A 377 18.79 18.10 -12.01
C ALA A 377 18.52 18.07 -13.53
N PRO A 378 18.82 19.17 -14.26
CA PRO A 378 18.79 19.18 -15.72
C PRO A 378 19.65 18.07 -16.30
N GLY A 379 19.14 17.35 -17.31
CA GLY A 379 19.82 16.21 -17.92
C GLY A 379 21.12 16.62 -18.61
N ARG A 380 22.23 16.24 -18.00
CA ARG A 380 23.58 16.33 -18.57
C ARG A 380 24.22 14.95 -18.51
N CYS A 381 24.95 14.59 -19.56
CA CYS A 381 25.68 13.32 -19.60
C CYS A 381 26.78 13.29 -18.53
N ALA A 382 26.84 12.24 -17.74
CA ALA A 382 27.86 12.06 -16.71
C ALA A 382 29.28 11.99 -17.29
N SER A 383 29.43 11.49 -18.52
CA SER A 383 30.73 11.28 -19.17
C SER A 383 31.25 12.52 -19.92
N CYS A 384 30.36 13.24 -20.66
CA CYS A 384 30.80 14.35 -21.52
C CYS A 384 30.07 15.68 -21.29
N GLY A 385 29.10 15.73 -20.36
CA GLY A 385 28.34 16.95 -20.05
C GLY A 385 27.29 17.35 -21.10
N ALA A 386 27.21 16.67 -22.25
CA ALA A 386 26.26 16.98 -23.31
C ALA A 386 24.81 16.78 -22.88
N THR A 387 23.89 17.48 -23.54
CA THR A 387 22.45 17.44 -23.28
C THR A 387 21.65 16.71 -24.36
N ASP A 388 22.31 16.24 -25.41
CA ASP A 388 21.67 15.50 -26.50
C ASP A 388 21.72 13.99 -26.23
N PHE A 389 20.50 13.41 -26.09
CA PHE A 389 20.34 12.01 -25.75
C PHE A 389 19.48 11.28 -26.77
N GLY A 390 19.87 10.05 -27.08
CA GLY A 390 19.03 9.08 -27.74
C GLY A 390 17.89 8.66 -26.81
N ILE A 391 16.70 9.19 -27.06
CA ILE A 391 15.51 8.93 -26.26
C ILE A 391 14.80 7.73 -26.84
N ALA A 392 14.64 6.68 -26.03
CA ALA A 392 13.73 5.59 -26.36
C ALA A 392 12.30 6.12 -26.19
N ARG A 393 11.74 6.67 -27.25
CA ARG A 393 10.32 6.98 -27.32
C ARG A 393 9.55 5.68 -27.58
N ARG A 394 8.46 5.42 -26.81
CA ARG A 394 7.45 4.39 -27.10
C ARG A 394 7.88 2.94 -26.83
N GLY A 395 8.02 2.54 -25.55
CA GLY A 395 8.18 1.12 -25.18
C GLY A 395 6.94 0.31 -25.58
N ALA A 396 5.80 0.62 -24.98
CA ALA A 396 4.56 -0.13 -25.17
C ALA A 396 3.97 -0.01 -26.58
N GLU A 397 4.04 1.17 -27.23
CA GLU A 397 3.56 1.37 -28.60
C GLU A 397 4.39 0.56 -29.65
N ARG A 398 5.71 0.44 -29.45
CA ARG A 398 6.54 -0.43 -30.33
C ARG A 398 6.23 -1.90 -30.14
N VAL A 399 5.91 -2.30 -28.91
CA VAL A 399 5.50 -3.67 -28.62
C VAL A 399 4.13 -3.95 -29.23
N GLU A 400 3.20 -3.00 -29.15
CA GLU A 400 1.89 -3.10 -29.80
C GLU A 400 2.04 -3.23 -31.32
N GLU A 401 2.80 -2.35 -31.97
CA GLU A 401 3.05 -2.39 -33.40
C GLU A 401 3.69 -3.72 -33.84
N TRP A 402 4.68 -4.17 -33.09
CA TRP A 402 5.29 -5.48 -33.31
C TRP A 402 4.28 -6.62 -33.11
N ALA A 403 3.50 -6.61 -32.04
CA ALA A 403 2.51 -7.64 -31.76
C ALA A 403 1.43 -7.69 -32.86
N ARG A 404 0.99 -6.50 -33.34
CA ARG A 404 0.04 -6.38 -34.47
C ARG A 404 0.58 -6.98 -35.79
N GLY A 405 1.89 -6.87 -36.03
CA GLY A 405 2.54 -7.50 -37.18
C GLY A 405 2.67 -9.02 -37.10
N VAL A 406 2.44 -9.60 -35.90
CA VAL A 406 2.64 -11.05 -35.65
C VAL A 406 1.32 -11.76 -35.38
N ALA A 407 0.40 -11.13 -34.66
CA ALA A 407 -0.86 -11.72 -34.21
C ALA A 407 -1.83 -11.96 -35.38
N THR A 408 -2.70 -12.96 -35.17
CA THR A 408 -3.82 -13.26 -36.09
C THR A 408 -5.15 -12.63 -35.65
N VAL A 409 -5.16 -12.05 -34.44
CA VAL A 409 -6.30 -11.36 -33.84
C VAL A 409 -5.95 -9.90 -33.58
N PRO A 410 -6.94 -9.00 -33.39
CA PRO A 410 -6.71 -7.61 -33.04
C PRO A 410 -5.79 -7.42 -31.83
N VAL A 411 -4.96 -6.37 -31.89
CA VAL A 411 -4.06 -5.97 -30.80
C VAL A 411 -4.41 -4.57 -30.36
N SER A 412 -4.64 -4.40 -29.06
CA SER A 412 -4.92 -3.12 -28.40
C SER A 412 -3.83 -2.78 -27.40
N LEU A 413 -3.57 -1.48 -27.25
CA LEU A 413 -2.71 -0.95 -26.20
C LEU A 413 -3.59 -0.37 -25.08
N ILE A 414 -3.34 -0.75 -23.82
CA ILE A 414 -3.87 -0.08 -22.65
C ILE A 414 -2.79 0.85 -22.10
N GLY A 415 -2.98 2.14 -22.30
CA GLY A 415 -2.14 3.21 -21.78
C GLY A 415 -2.47 3.55 -20.34
N ARG A 416 -1.84 4.63 -19.84
CA ARG A 416 -2.03 5.09 -18.46
C ARG A 416 -3.43 5.69 -18.22
N ASP A 417 -3.97 6.37 -19.24
CA ASP A 417 -5.22 7.11 -19.15
C ASP A 417 -6.42 6.28 -19.60
N ASP A 418 -6.18 5.06 -20.08
CA ASP A 418 -7.23 4.13 -20.46
C ASP A 418 -7.77 3.38 -19.25
N PRO A 419 -9.07 3.06 -19.22
CA PRO A 419 -9.61 2.22 -18.18
C PRO A 419 -8.98 0.83 -18.24
N PRO A 420 -8.46 0.31 -17.11
CA PRO A 420 -7.89 -1.04 -17.06
C PRO A 420 -9.00 -2.07 -17.31
N ARG A 421 -8.68 -3.07 -18.11
CA ARG A 421 -9.56 -4.19 -18.45
C ARG A 421 -8.76 -5.43 -18.84
N ALA A 422 -9.39 -6.59 -18.71
CA ALA A 422 -8.87 -7.80 -19.30
C ALA A 422 -9.04 -7.78 -20.84
N PRO A 423 -8.20 -8.54 -21.60
CA PRO A 423 -8.43 -8.79 -23.02
C PRO A 423 -9.81 -9.39 -23.28
N LEU A 424 -10.45 -8.95 -24.34
CA LEU A 424 -11.69 -9.56 -24.84
C LEU A 424 -11.40 -10.90 -25.55
N GLU A 425 -12.45 -11.67 -25.84
CA GLU A 425 -12.28 -12.84 -26.71
C GLU A 425 -11.82 -12.40 -28.10
N GLY A 426 -10.82 -13.10 -28.63
CA GLY A 426 -10.19 -12.75 -29.90
C GLY A 426 -9.33 -11.48 -29.86
N GLU A 427 -8.75 -11.12 -28.72
CA GLU A 427 -7.93 -9.91 -28.57
C GLU A 427 -6.61 -10.19 -27.84
N ILE A 428 -5.57 -9.50 -28.28
CA ILE A 428 -4.31 -9.37 -27.54
C ILE A 428 -4.19 -7.95 -27.00
N VAL A 429 -3.95 -7.81 -25.70
CA VAL A 429 -3.73 -6.51 -25.06
C VAL A 429 -2.26 -6.37 -24.71
N VAL A 430 -1.67 -5.25 -25.09
CA VAL A 430 -0.36 -4.79 -24.62
C VAL A 430 -0.58 -3.74 -23.54
N GLY A 431 0.07 -3.88 -22.38
CA GLY A 431 -0.11 -2.93 -21.29
C GLY A 431 0.99 -2.99 -20.25
N GLY A 432 1.05 -1.95 -19.42
CA GLY A 432 1.95 -1.86 -18.26
C GLY A 432 1.30 -2.41 -16.99
N VAL A 433 1.98 -2.13 -15.86
CA VAL A 433 1.47 -2.46 -14.51
C VAL A 433 0.06 -1.90 -14.26
N ASP A 434 -0.25 -0.71 -14.77
CA ASP A 434 -1.56 -0.08 -14.57
C ASP A 434 -2.71 -0.81 -15.25
N ALA A 435 -2.41 -1.67 -16.23
CA ALA A 435 -3.42 -2.54 -16.85
C ALA A 435 -3.81 -3.71 -15.94
N LEU A 436 -2.95 -4.09 -14.97
CA LEU A 436 -3.16 -5.21 -14.07
C LEU A 436 -4.03 -4.79 -12.88
N LYS A 437 -5.33 -4.93 -13.03
CA LYS A 437 -6.32 -4.65 -11.98
C LYS A 437 -6.96 -5.96 -11.50
N ASP A 438 -7.66 -5.89 -10.38
CA ASP A 438 -8.51 -6.98 -9.91
C ASP A 438 -9.79 -7.05 -10.77
N VAL A 439 -9.66 -7.66 -11.95
CA VAL A 439 -10.77 -7.95 -12.86
C VAL A 439 -11.25 -9.41 -12.76
N GLY A 440 -10.79 -10.13 -11.74
CA GLY A 440 -10.97 -11.57 -11.57
C GLY A 440 -9.88 -12.36 -12.30
N ALA A 441 -10.16 -13.63 -12.59
CA ALA A 441 -9.27 -14.53 -13.32
C ALA A 441 -9.72 -14.59 -14.79
N PRO A 442 -9.15 -13.77 -15.69
CA PRO A 442 -9.64 -13.65 -17.08
C PRO A 442 -9.42 -14.90 -17.93
N GLY A 443 -8.58 -15.83 -17.51
CA GLY A 443 -8.41 -17.12 -18.17
C GLY A 443 -7.73 -17.03 -19.54
N LEU A 444 -6.60 -16.32 -19.63
CA LEU A 444 -5.90 -16.09 -20.89
C LEU A 444 -5.13 -17.31 -21.38
N ASP A 445 -5.04 -17.45 -22.71
CA ASP A 445 -4.22 -18.47 -23.38
C ASP A 445 -2.73 -18.23 -23.15
N LEU A 446 -2.34 -16.93 -23.15
CA LEU A 446 -0.96 -16.51 -23.08
C LEU A 446 -0.82 -15.23 -22.26
N VAL A 447 0.15 -15.24 -21.36
CA VAL A 447 0.71 -14.02 -20.75
C VAL A 447 2.19 -13.95 -21.15
N ALA A 448 2.60 -12.85 -21.78
CA ALA A 448 4.00 -12.62 -22.14
C ALA A 448 4.61 -11.50 -21.31
N ILE A 449 5.72 -11.76 -20.64
CA ILE A 449 6.46 -10.79 -19.85
C ILE A 449 7.73 -10.39 -20.61
N LEU A 450 7.77 -9.14 -21.04
CA LEU A 450 8.87 -8.58 -21.81
C LEU A 450 9.82 -7.76 -20.93
N HIS A 451 11.04 -7.54 -21.44
CA HIS A 451 12.04 -6.69 -20.78
C HIS A 451 12.29 -7.02 -19.30
N ALA A 452 12.27 -8.31 -18.95
CA ALA A 452 12.46 -8.77 -17.57
C ALA A 452 13.79 -8.27 -16.96
N ASP A 453 14.90 -8.35 -17.71
CA ASP A 453 16.21 -7.90 -17.25
C ASP A 453 16.24 -6.40 -16.96
N ALA A 454 15.63 -5.58 -17.84
CA ALA A 454 15.54 -4.14 -17.62
C ALA A 454 14.68 -3.78 -16.40
N SER A 455 13.64 -4.56 -16.13
CA SER A 455 12.78 -4.39 -14.97
C SER A 455 13.53 -4.68 -13.66
N LEU A 456 14.32 -5.76 -13.63
CA LEU A 456 15.10 -6.16 -12.45
C LEU A 456 16.29 -5.23 -12.15
N ARG A 457 16.73 -4.41 -13.12
CA ARG A 457 17.81 -3.42 -12.95
C ARG A 457 17.31 -2.06 -12.47
N ARG A 458 16.01 -1.91 -12.18
CA ARG A 458 15.47 -0.65 -11.65
C ARG A 458 16.12 -0.34 -10.30
N PRO A 459 16.49 0.94 -10.06
CA PRO A 459 17.02 1.36 -8.76
C PRO A 459 15.92 1.27 -7.69
N GLY A 460 16.34 1.02 -6.48
CA GLY A 460 15.48 0.95 -5.29
C GLY A 460 15.66 -0.35 -4.53
N VAL A 461 15.58 -0.26 -3.21
CA VAL A 461 15.77 -1.39 -2.28
C VAL A 461 14.72 -2.48 -2.52
N ASP A 462 13.46 -2.07 -2.76
CA ASP A 462 12.32 -2.93 -2.99
C ASP A 462 11.94 -3.09 -4.48
N ALA A 463 12.70 -2.47 -5.39
CA ALA A 463 12.35 -2.43 -6.81
C ALA A 463 12.20 -3.83 -7.45
N ARG A 464 13.11 -4.74 -7.12
CA ARG A 464 13.09 -6.14 -7.62
C ARG A 464 11.87 -6.91 -7.11
N GLU A 465 11.50 -6.69 -5.87
CA GLU A 465 10.33 -7.31 -5.25
C GLU A 465 9.05 -6.81 -5.91
N ARG A 466 8.88 -5.50 -6.10
CA ARG A 466 7.72 -4.92 -6.80
C ARG A 466 7.57 -5.49 -8.21
N VAL A 467 8.68 -5.69 -8.92
CA VAL A 467 8.67 -6.34 -10.23
C VAL A 467 8.16 -7.77 -10.14
N LEU A 468 8.63 -8.54 -9.16
CA LEU A 468 8.20 -9.93 -8.97
C LEU A 468 6.71 -10.02 -8.60
N VAL A 469 6.21 -9.15 -7.71
CA VAL A 469 4.77 -9.05 -7.39
C VAL A 469 3.96 -8.81 -8.66
N THR A 470 4.35 -7.83 -9.48
CA THR A 470 3.71 -7.54 -10.77
C THR A 470 3.70 -8.75 -11.72
N TRP A 471 4.79 -9.51 -11.79
CA TRP A 471 4.85 -10.70 -12.63
C TRP A 471 3.92 -11.81 -12.17
N PHE A 472 3.78 -12.02 -10.86
CA PHE A 472 2.81 -12.96 -10.31
C PHE A 472 1.36 -12.52 -10.57
N GLU A 473 1.06 -11.23 -10.47
CA GLU A 473 -0.26 -10.68 -10.80
C GLU A 473 -0.58 -10.87 -12.29
N ALA A 474 0.38 -10.61 -13.18
CA ALA A 474 0.22 -10.87 -14.62
C ALA A 474 0.03 -12.37 -14.89
N ALA A 475 0.87 -13.22 -14.29
CA ALA A 475 0.79 -14.67 -14.46
C ALA A 475 -0.55 -15.26 -13.99
N ALA A 476 -1.18 -14.64 -12.99
CA ALA A 476 -2.51 -15.04 -12.49
C ALA A 476 -3.63 -14.83 -13.52
N TRP A 477 -3.40 -14.06 -14.58
CA TRP A 477 -4.37 -13.88 -15.66
C TRP A 477 -4.42 -15.06 -16.63
N ALA A 478 -3.36 -15.88 -16.69
CA ALA A 478 -3.34 -17.08 -17.52
C ALA A 478 -4.22 -18.19 -16.90
N ARG A 479 -4.98 -18.91 -17.75
CA ARG A 479 -5.69 -20.11 -17.31
C ARG A 479 -4.69 -21.22 -16.95
N PRO A 480 -5.05 -22.22 -16.10
CA PRO A 480 -4.12 -23.25 -15.66
C PRO A 480 -3.45 -24.06 -16.80
N ASP A 481 -4.16 -24.28 -17.89
CA ASP A 481 -3.69 -24.95 -19.11
C ASP A 481 -3.15 -23.99 -20.18
N GLY A 482 -3.18 -22.68 -19.91
CA GLY A 482 -2.51 -21.65 -20.71
C GLY A 482 -1.00 -21.66 -20.50
N ARG A 483 -0.34 -20.59 -20.87
CA ARG A 483 1.12 -20.45 -20.68
C ARG A 483 1.53 -19.04 -20.31
N VAL A 484 2.59 -18.94 -19.53
CA VAL A 484 3.28 -17.67 -19.26
C VAL A 484 4.67 -17.76 -19.90
N ILE A 485 5.03 -16.77 -20.73
CA ILE A 485 6.36 -16.71 -21.35
C ILE A 485 7.10 -15.49 -20.81
N VAL A 486 8.29 -15.73 -20.24
CA VAL A 486 9.19 -14.66 -19.76
C VAL A 486 10.41 -14.61 -20.66
N GLN A 487 10.63 -13.45 -21.30
CA GLN A 487 11.82 -13.24 -22.12
C GLN A 487 12.92 -12.57 -21.31
N THR A 488 14.06 -13.27 -21.15
CA THR A 488 15.22 -12.83 -20.37
C THR A 488 16.53 -13.44 -20.86
N GLU A 489 17.64 -12.74 -20.65
CA GLU A 489 19.00 -13.26 -20.83
C GLU A 489 19.53 -13.91 -19.55
N GLY A 490 18.92 -13.59 -18.38
CA GLY A 490 19.30 -14.07 -17.07
C GLY A 490 18.35 -15.12 -16.49
N PRO A 491 18.22 -16.33 -17.07
CA PRO A 491 17.25 -17.34 -16.62
C PRO A 491 17.46 -17.80 -15.18
N ASN A 492 18.67 -17.68 -14.64
CA ASN A 492 19.02 -18.12 -13.30
C ASN A 492 18.80 -17.05 -12.22
N ASP A 493 18.30 -15.86 -12.58
CA ASP A 493 17.98 -14.82 -11.60
C ASP A 493 16.94 -15.34 -10.58
N PRO A 494 17.13 -15.11 -9.27
CA PRO A 494 16.22 -15.59 -8.22
C PRO A 494 14.75 -15.20 -8.43
N ALA A 495 14.48 -14.00 -9.00
CA ALA A 495 13.12 -13.55 -9.30
C ALA A 495 12.50 -14.37 -10.46
N ILE A 496 13.28 -14.63 -11.51
CA ILE A 496 12.85 -15.50 -12.62
C ILE A 496 12.59 -16.92 -12.11
N GLN A 497 13.48 -17.48 -11.32
CA GLN A 497 13.34 -18.82 -10.75
C GLN A 497 12.17 -18.93 -9.75
N ALA A 498 11.86 -17.87 -9.02
CA ALA A 498 10.69 -17.81 -8.15
C ALA A 498 9.39 -17.87 -8.97
N LEU A 499 9.30 -17.12 -10.06
CA LEU A 499 8.14 -17.12 -10.96
C LEU A 499 7.99 -18.48 -11.67
N VAL A 500 9.07 -19.03 -12.24
CA VAL A 500 9.08 -20.34 -12.92
C VAL A 500 8.60 -21.46 -12.00
N SER A 501 9.07 -21.46 -10.76
CA SER A 501 8.67 -22.49 -9.79
C SER A 501 7.31 -22.21 -9.13
N GLY A 502 6.75 -21.00 -9.27
CA GLY A 502 5.58 -20.55 -8.54
C GLY A 502 5.85 -20.40 -7.03
N ARG A 503 7.10 -20.21 -6.63
CA ARG A 503 7.56 -20.18 -5.23
C ARG A 503 8.28 -18.88 -4.88
N PRO A 504 7.57 -17.85 -4.39
CA PRO A 504 8.16 -16.56 -4.00
C PRO A 504 9.27 -16.68 -2.94
N GLU A 505 9.23 -17.71 -2.10
CA GLU A 505 10.24 -17.94 -1.07
C GLU A 505 11.66 -18.16 -1.65
N ARG A 506 11.79 -18.56 -2.91
CA ARG A 506 13.11 -18.63 -3.58
C ARG A 506 13.73 -17.24 -3.73
N PHE A 507 12.94 -16.26 -4.14
CA PHE A 507 13.38 -14.88 -4.24
C PHE A 507 13.72 -14.34 -2.84
N ARG A 508 12.83 -14.55 -1.85
CA ARG A 508 13.05 -14.10 -0.47
C ARG A 508 14.36 -14.59 0.12
N ARG A 509 14.70 -15.87 -0.09
CA ARG A 509 15.96 -16.45 0.41
C ARG A 509 17.21 -15.77 -0.16
N ALA A 510 17.15 -15.26 -1.37
CA ALA A 510 18.25 -14.54 -2.00
C ALA A 510 18.23 -13.04 -1.66
N GLU A 511 17.06 -12.43 -1.62
CA GLU A 511 16.90 -10.98 -1.50
C GLU A 511 17.04 -10.48 -0.06
N ALA A 512 16.54 -11.22 0.93
CA ALA A 512 16.59 -10.77 2.32
C ALA A 512 18.04 -10.61 2.85
N PRO A 513 18.97 -11.56 2.63
CA PRO A 513 20.39 -11.36 2.98
C PRO A 513 21.00 -10.18 2.24
N ARG A 514 20.72 -10.02 0.93
CA ARG A 514 21.24 -8.91 0.13
C ARG A 514 20.83 -7.54 0.68
N ARG A 515 19.56 -7.39 1.10
CA ARG A 515 19.09 -6.16 1.74
C ARG A 515 19.77 -5.94 3.09
N ALA A 516 19.95 -6.99 3.87
CA ALA A 516 20.62 -6.90 5.18
C ALA A 516 22.09 -6.47 5.04
N GLU A 517 22.83 -7.03 4.07
CA GLU A 517 24.20 -6.65 3.74
C GLU A 517 24.30 -5.18 3.28
N ALA A 518 23.29 -4.70 2.55
CA ALA A 518 23.19 -3.30 2.14
C ALA A 518 22.73 -2.35 3.28
N GLY A 519 22.52 -2.86 4.50
CA GLY A 519 22.06 -2.08 5.65
C GLY A 519 20.54 -1.87 5.75
N PHE A 520 19.75 -2.54 4.88
CA PHE A 520 18.28 -2.40 4.80
C PHE A 520 17.60 -3.74 5.09
N ALA A 521 17.86 -4.33 6.26
CA ALA A 521 17.24 -5.60 6.61
C ALA A 521 15.71 -5.50 6.54
N VAL A 522 15.07 -6.59 6.07
CA VAL A 522 13.60 -6.65 5.92
C VAL A 522 12.91 -6.42 7.25
N GLY A 523 11.95 -5.50 7.28
CA GLY A 523 11.20 -5.14 8.48
C GLY A 523 11.89 -4.15 9.41
N SER A 524 13.14 -3.72 9.12
CA SER A 524 13.78 -2.64 9.88
C SER A 524 13.09 -1.29 9.58
N PRO A 525 12.78 -0.50 10.61
CA PRO A 525 12.26 0.85 10.43
C PRO A 525 13.27 1.75 9.71
N VAL A 526 12.82 2.43 8.67
CA VAL A 526 13.64 3.37 7.90
C VAL A 526 12.99 4.76 7.95
N PHE A 527 13.81 5.78 8.20
CA PHE A 527 13.37 7.16 8.26
C PHE A 527 14.20 8.04 7.34
N ARG A 528 13.53 8.92 6.61
CA ARG A 528 14.17 10.07 5.96
C ARG A 528 13.94 11.29 6.84
N VAL A 529 15.02 11.90 7.30
CA VAL A 529 14.97 13.08 8.16
C VAL A 529 15.61 14.24 7.42
N ALA A 530 14.94 15.39 7.37
CA ALA A 530 15.47 16.62 6.81
C ALA A 530 15.61 17.69 7.89
N GLY A 531 16.67 18.50 7.79
CA GLY A 531 16.92 19.55 8.78
C GLY A 531 18.12 20.44 8.46
N GLY A 532 18.61 21.14 9.46
CA GLY A 532 19.77 22.02 9.38
C GLY A 532 21.11 21.27 9.34
N ALA A 533 22.22 22.04 9.29
CA ALA A 533 23.57 21.50 9.20
C ALA A 533 24.00 20.62 10.38
N GLU A 534 23.37 20.80 11.55
CA GLU A 534 23.69 20.00 12.75
C GLU A 534 23.04 18.62 12.75
N LEU A 535 22.07 18.37 11.85
CA LEU A 535 21.25 17.17 11.84
C LEU A 535 22.05 15.88 11.81
N GLU A 536 23.07 15.79 10.93
CA GLU A 536 23.88 14.57 10.79
C GLU A 536 24.60 14.22 12.09
N ARG A 537 25.17 15.20 12.77
CA ARG A 537 25.86 15.01 14.06
C ARG A 537 24.90 14.51 15.15
N GLU A 538 23.72 15.13 15.25
CA GLU A 538 22.69 14.74 16.23
C GLU A 538 22.21 13.30 15.98
N LEU A 539 21.97 12.94 14.71
CA LEU A 539 21.56 11.59 14.34
C LEU A 539 22.66 10.54 14.54
N ALA A 540 23.93 10.88 14.27
CA ALA A 540 25.07 10.00 14.50
C ALA A 540 25.24 9.66 15.98
N ALA A 541 24.96 10.63 16.88
CA ALA A 541 25.00 10.41 18.33
C ALA A 541 23.99 9.35 18.82
N LEU A 542 22.93 9.10 18.05
CA LEU A 542 21.96 8.05 18.33
C LEU A 542 22.46 6.66 17.93
N ALA A 543 23.62 6.53 17.30
CA ALA A 543 24.23 5.29 16.82
C ALA A 543 23.22 4.40 16.06
N PRO A 544 22.60 4.87 14.97
CA PRO A 544 21.68 4.07 14.18
C PRO A 544 22.40 2.90 13.50
N ARG A 545 21.65 1.88 13.07
CA ARG A 545 22.23 0.76 12.33
C ARG A 545 22.85 1.19 10.99
N THR A 546 22.19 2.13 10.31
CA THR A 546 22.67 2.76 9.08
C THR A 546 22.33 4.24 9.11
N LEU A 547 23.30 5.09 8.76
CA LEU A 547 23.12 6.52 8.55
C LEU A 547 23.77 6.92 7.23
N LEU A 548 22.96 7.41 6.31
CA LEU A 548 23.42 7.98 5.05
C LEU A 548 22.99 9.45 5.02
N ALA A 549 23.93 10.36 4.82
CA ALA A 549 23.68 11.79 4.79
C ALA A 549 24.00 12.39 3.42
N SER A 550 23.23 13.39 3.02
CA SER A 550 23.45 14.16 1.81
C SER A 550 23.00 15.60 2.05
N SER A 551 23.75 16.56 1.53
CA SER A 551 23.40 17.98 1.61
C SER A 551 22.93 18.47 0.25
N VAL A 552 21.72 19.02 0.20
CA VAL A 552 21.09 19.54 -1.02
C VAL A 552 20.49 20.92 -0.73
N GLY A 553 20.93 21.95 -1.45
CA GLY A 553 20.35 23.29 -1.34
C GLY A 553 20.43 23.91 0.06
N GLY A 554 21.45 23.58 0.85
CA GLY A 554 21.64 24.08 2.23
C GLY A 554 20.85 23.32 3.30
N ALA A 555 20.07 22.32 2.94
CA ALA A 555 19.43 21.38 3.86
C ALA A 555 20.20 20.06 3.92
N THR A 556 20.29 19.47 5.10
CA THR A 556 20.81 18.12 5.31
C THR A 556 19.66 17.13 5.28
N ILE A 557 19.79 16.10 4.46
CA ILE A 557 18.85 14.98 4.37
C ILE A 557 19.57 13.71 4.82
N CYS A 558 19.04 13.05 5.83
CA CYS A 558 19.58 11.80 6.35
C CYS A 558 18.60 10.65 6.13
N LEU A 559 19.14 9.50 5.74
CA LEU A 559 18.43 8.22 5.77
C LEU A 559 18.93 7.42 6.96
N VAL A 560 18.01 7.05 7.84
CA VAL A 560 18.30 6.40 9.12
C VAL A 560 17.60 5.05 9.17
N VAL A 561 18.35 3.97 9.43
CA VAL A 561 17.81 2.62 9.67
C VAL A 561 18.01 2.27 11.13
N LEU A 562 16.94 1.80 11.77
CA LEU A 562 16.92 1.46 13.20
C LEU A 562 16.51 0.00 13.44
N ASP A 563 16.80 -0.49 14.63
CA ASP A 563 16.12 -1.64 15.20
C ASP A 563 14.76 -1.21 15.76
N GLU A 564 13.77 -2.11 15.77
CA GLU A 564 12.37 -1.76 16.09
C GLU A 564 12.20 -1.22 17.53
N ASP A 565 12.95 -1.77 18.48
CA ASP A 565 12.98 -1.36 19.89
C ASP A 565 13.53 0.06 20.12
N ARG A 566 14.24 0.61 19.15
CA ARG A 566 14.85 1.96 19.23
C ARG A 566 13.92 3.07 18.72
N VAL A 567 12.83 2.72 18.04
CA VAL A 567 11.92 3.70 17.43
C VAL A 567 11.30 4.66 18.46
N PRO A 568 10.86 4.23 19.66
CA PRO A 568 10.31 5.15 20.67
C PRO A 568 11.31 6.23 21.10
N GLY A 569 12.55 5.83 21.41
CA GLY A 569 13.62 6.76 21.77
C GLY A 569 13.99 7.71 20.64
N PHE A 570 14.09 7.20 19.43
CA PHE A 570 14.28 8.01 18.23
C PHE A 570 13.15 9.02 18.03
N GLY A 571 11.90 8.61 18.20
CA GLY A 571 10.74 9.48 18.10
C GLY A 571 10.74 10.60 19.11
N ALA A 572 11.12 10.33 20.37
CA ALA A 572 11.28 11.34 21.41
C ALA A 572 12.34 12.37 21.03
N GLU A 573 13.47 11.91 20.52
CA GLU A 573 14.56 12.78 20.09
C GLU A 573 14.18 13.63 18.87
N MET A 574 13.46 13.08 17.88
CA MET A 574 12.96 13.85 16.75
C MET A 574 12.02 14.97 17.18
N ARG A 575 11.17 14.74 18.18
CA ARG A 575 10.30 15.79 18.76
C ARG A 575 11.13 16.88 19.43
N ARG A 576 12.16 16.51 20.20
CA ARG A 576 13.10 17.46 20.83
C ARG A 576 13.81 18.32 19.78
N LEU A 577 14.39 17.68 18.76
CA LEU A 577 15.11 18.36 17.68
C LEU A 577 14.18 19.23 16.80
N ALA A 578 12.93 18.82 16.62
CA ALA A 578 11.93 19.64 15.93
C ALA A 578 11.55 20.88 16.75
N ALA A 579 11.42 20.76 18.07
CA ALA A 579 11.19 21.89 18.97
C ALA A 579 12.38 22.86 18.99
N ALA A 580 13.61 22.37 18.83
CA ALA A 580 14.82 23.18 18.69
C ALA A 580 15.03 23.77 17.28
N GLY A 581 14.16 23.45 16.30
CA GLY A 581 14.27 23.92 14.92
C GLY A 581 15.35 23.23 14.08
N ILE A 582 15.98 22.16 14.59
CA ILE A 582 17.03 21.38 13.89
C ILE A 582 16.40 20.44 12.87
N VAL A 583 15.31 19.77 13.23
CA VAL A 583 14.53 18.87 12.36
C VAL A 583 13.36 19.63 11.76
N THR A 584 13.22 19.60 10.44
CA THR A 584 12.12 20.21 9.71
C THR A 584 11.10 19.20 9.22
N ARG A 585 11.54 17.98 8.92
CA ARG A 585 10.68 16.89 8.42
C ARG A 585 11.20 15.52 8.83
N VAL A 586 10.28 14.65 9.22
CA VAL A 586 10.50 13.21 9.39
C VAL A 586 9.51 12.46 8.50
N GLU A 587 10.01 11.50 7.75
CA GLU A 587 9.22 10.63 6.89
C GLU A 587 9.63 9.18 7.19
N ALA A 588 8.71 8.39 7.70
CA ALA A 588 8.93 6.98 7.94
C ALA A 588 8.75 6.18 6.64
N GLU A 589 9.52 5.09 6.53
CA GLU A 589 9.44 4.15 5.40
C GLU A 589 9.44 4.85 4.03
N PRO A 590 10.42 5.72 3.73
CA PRO A 590 10.47 6.42 2.45
C PRO A 590 10.61 5.43 1.29
N HIS A 591 10.20 5.83 0.09
CA HIS A 591 10.55 5.09 -1.12
C HIS A 591 12.07 5.15 -1.33
N LEU A 592 12.71 3.98 -1.42
CA LEU A 592 14.15 3.82 -1.54
C LEU A 592 14.55 3.23 -2.88
#